data_52ccdae2a1748bebb128b0e64b94a98d
#
_entry.id   52ccdae2a1748bebb128b0e64b94a98d
#
_cell.length_a   1.000
_cell.length_b   1.000
_cell.length_c   1.000
_cell.angle_alpha   90.00
_cell.angle_beta   90.00
_cell.angle_gamma   90.00
#
_symmetry.space_group_name_H-M   'P 1'
#
loop_
_entity.id
_entity.type
_entity.pdbx_description
1 polymer ?
#
loop_
_entity_poly.entity_id
_entity_poly.type
_entity_poly.pdbx_seq_one_letter_code
_entity_poly.pdbx_strand_id
1 'polypeptide(L)'
;DRMQHQHRRIDAGGELRGAELLRYPVVKGGAERVELFNRDSPQTLYVLQTGLSGPANANRPTHLSLFTSPAQEFRLATGATELRVPLTWTDPAGVVVTKTFIFKPGKYRIDVEYDVENRTATPWAAASYAQILRFDPPVERSMFDVQSYAFRGPAIYDGEKYRKLKVDKDEDRALQI
;
A
#
# COMPACT_ATOMS: atom_id res chain seq x y z
N ASP A 1 -11.77 -26.08 -8.08
CA ASP A 1 -10.71 -25.10 -7.79
C ASP A 1 -11.35 -23.72 -7.66
N ARG A 2 -11.76 -23.37 -6.45
CA ARG A 2 -12.43 -22.08 -6.20
C ARG A 2 -11.35 -21.00 -6.23
N MET A 3 -11.28 -20.25 -7.33
CA MET A 3 -10.48 -19.03 -7.42
C MET A 3 -10.94 -18.06 -6.30
N GLN A 4 -10.07 -17.91 -5.31
CA GLN A 4 -10.30 -16.99 -4.20
C GLN A 4 -10.06 -15.57 -4.72
N HIS A 5 -11.14 -14.82 -4.93
CA HIS A 5 -11.07 -13.42 -5.28
C HIS A 5 -10.59 -12.64 -4.05
N GLN A 6 -9.40 -12.12 -4.12
CA GLN A 6 -8.92 -11.18 -3.09
C GLN A 6 -9.61 -9.83 -3.33
N HIS A 7 -10.46 -9.41 -2.39
CA HIS A 7 -11.04 -8.08 -2.44
C HIS A 7 -9.99 -7.07 -1.96
N ARG A 8 -9.60 -6.17 -2.84
CA ARG A 8 -8.70 -5.05 -2.51
C ARG A 8 -9.36 -3.76 -2.95
N ARG A 9 -9.33 -2.76 -2.08
CA ARG A 9 -9.95 -1.46 -2.32
C ARG A 9 -8.85 -0.42 -2.52
N ILE A 10 -8.86 0.22 -3.68
CA ILE A 10 -7.99 1.36 -4.01
C ILE A 10 -8.90 2.55 -4.24
N ASP A 11 -8.56 3.70 -3.69
CA ASP A 11 -9.33 4.92 -3.87
C ASP A 11 -8.83 5.77 -5.05
N ALA A 12 -9.53 6.89 -5.28
CA ALA A 12 -9.17 7.85 -6.33
C ALA A 12 -7.80 8.50 -6.11
N GLY A 13 -7.26 8.53 -4.89
CA GLY A 13 -5.89 8.94 -4.56
C GLY A 13 -4.86 7.84 -4.81
N GLY A 14 -5.29 6.64 -5.23
CA GLY A 14 -4.41 5.50 -5.42
C GLY A 14 -3.80 4.98 -4.12
N GLU A 15 -4.51 5.13 -2.98
CA GLU A 15 -4.18 4.50 -1.71
C GLU A 15 -4.79 3.09 -1.64
N LEU A 16 -4.06 2.14 -1.10
CA LEU A 16 -4.62 0.83 -0.78
C LEU A 16 -5.33 0.92 0.58
N ARG A 17 -6.66 0.91 0.56
CA ARG A 17 -7.53 1.12 1.73
C ARG A 17 -8.13 -0.15 2.31
N GLY A 18 -7.98 -1.27 1.66
CA GLY A 18 -8.47 -2.55 2.14
C GLY A 18 -7.85 -3.71 1.40
N ALA A 19 -7.52 -4.77 2.12
CA ALA A 19 -7.06 -6.03 1.55
C ALA A 19 -7.46 -7.17 2.48
N GLU A 20 -8.30 -8.06 2.00
CA GLU A 20 -8.75 -9.23 2.75
C GLU A 20 -7.76 -10.38 2.57
N LEU A 21 -7.32 -10.97 3.69
CA LEU A 21 -6.44 -12.12 3.70
C LEU A 21 -7.24 -13.43 3.71
N LEU A 22 -7.63 -13.92 2.55
CA LEU A 22 -8.57 -15.04 2.38
C LEU A 22 -8.18 -16.34 3.10
N ARG A 23 -6.87 -16.55 3.35
CA ARG A 23 -6.36 -17.74 4.05
C ARG A 23 -6.19 -17.55 5.55
N TYR A 24 -6.44 -16.34 6.06
CA TYR A 24 -6.24 -16.01 7.47
C TYR A 24 -7.57 -15.60 8.10
N PRO A 25 -8.26 -16.52 8.77
CA PRO A 25 -9.45 -16.16 9.53
C PRO A 25 -9.05 -15.37 10.80
N VAL A 26 -9.91 -14.45 11.22
CA VAL A 26 -9.72 -13.68 12.48
C VAL A 26 -9.67 -14.63 13.67
N VAL A 27 -10.54 -15.65 13.67
CA VAL A 27 -10.56 -16.73 14.66
C VAL A 27 -10.39 -18.06 13.94
N LYS A 28 -9.58 -18.97 14.48
CA LYS A 28 -9.34 -20.29 13.89
C LYS A 28 -10.65 -21.02 13.59
N GLY A 29 -10.86 -21.37 12.32
CA GLY A 29 -12.09 -22.02 11.85
C GLY A 29 -13.26 -21.06 11.59
N GLY A 30 -13.13 -19.76 11.87
CA GLY A 30 -14.15 -18.75 11.59
C GLY A 30 -14.29 -18.40 10.11
N ALA A 31 -15.43 -17.79 9.76
CA ALA A 31 -15.70 -17.31 8.40
C ALA A 31 -15.09 -15.93 8.12
N GLU A 32 -14.98 -15.08 9.14
CA GLU A 32 -14.41 -13.74 9.05
C GLU A 32 -12.93 -13.79 8.74
N ARG A 33 -12.49 -12.96 7.79
CA ARG A 33 -11.09 -12.89 7.34
C ARG A 33 -10.40 -11.66 7.89
N VAL A 34 -9.08 -11.79 8.11
CA VAL A 34 -8.26 -10.63 8.50
C VAL A 34 -8.29 -9.63 7.36
N GLU A 35 -8.74 -8.42 7.65
CA GLU A 35 -8.68 -7.28 6.75
C GLU A 35 -7.45 -6.43 7.12
N LEU A 36 -6.57 -6.21 6.14
CA LEU A 36 -5.48 -5.25 6.22
C LEU A 36 -5.96 -3.94 5.59
N PHE A 37 -5.47 -2.86 6.15
CA PHE A 37 -5.79 -1.50 5.76
C PHE A 37 -7.23 -1.10 6.07
N ASN A 38 -7.37 0.05 6.69
CA ASN A 38 -8.65 0.62 7.08
C ASN A 38 -8.50 2.14 7.20
N ARG A 39 -9.50 2.89 6.74
CA ARG A 39 -9.55 4.36 6.89
C ARG A 39 -10.89 4.83 7.43
N ASP A 40 -11.72 3.94 7.92
CA ASP A 40 -13.10 4.26 8.33
C ASP A 40 -13.12 5.13 9.59
N SER A 41 -12.12 5.01 10.45
CA SER A 41 -11.97 5.88 11.62
C SER A 41 -10.48 6.20 11.91
N PRO A 42 -10.19 7.32 12.60
CA PRO A 42 -8.83 7.62 13.04
C PRO A 42 -8.22 6.53 13.92
N GLN A 43 -9.04 5.85 14.73
CA GLN A 43 -8.60 4.83 15.67
C GLN A 43 -8.28 3.48 15.01
N THR A 44 -8.76 3.26 13.80
CA THR A 44 -8.49 2.06 12.99
C THR A 44 -7.63 2.37 11.77
N LEU A 45 -7.14 3.61 11.64
CA LEU A 45 -6.39 4.05 10.48
C LEU A 45 -5.18 3.14 10.21
N TYR A 46 -5.18 2.56 9.03
CA TYR A 46 -4.06 1.77 8.52
C TYR A 46 -4.12 1.78 6.99
N VAL A 47 -3.26 2.54 6.34
CA VAL A 47 -3.25 2.70 4.88
C VAL A 47 -1.84 2.60 4.32
N LEU A 48 -1.74 2.08 3.10
CA LEU A 48 -0.53 2.09 2.30
C LEU A 48 -0.66 3.18 1.24
N GLN A 49 0.27 4.12 1.28
CA GLN A 49 0.32 5.29 0.42
C GLN A 49 1.57 5.24 -0.45
N THR A 50 1.42 5.52 -1.73
CA THR A 50 2.53 5.58 -2.67
C THR A 50 2.40 6.80 -3.56
N GLY A 51 3.51 7.36 -3.99
CA GLY A 51 3.52 8.56 -4.84
C GLY A 51 4.89 8.86 -5.39
N LEU A 52 4.98 10.00 -6.05
CA LEU A 52 6.22 10.54 -6.58
C LEU A 52 6.58 11.83 -5.84
N SER A 53 7.86 11.97 -5.52
CA SER A 53 8.47 13.14 -4.90
C SER A 53 9.59 13.68 -5.80
N GLY A 54 10.05 14.89 -5.52
CA GLY A 54 11.16 15.47 -6.26
C GLY A 54 11.27 16.98 -6.05
N PRO A 55 12.08 17.69 -6.85
CA PRO A 55 12.27 19.13 -6.72
C PRO A 55 10.96 19.92 -6.77
N ALA A 56 10.87 21.02 -6.02
CA ALA A 56 9.64 21.81 -5.87
C ALA A 56 9.20 22.55 -7.15
N ASN A 57 10.05 22.57 -8.18
CA ASN A 57 9.80 23.30 -9.43
C ASN A 57 8.85 22.61 -10.42
N ALA A 58 8.38 21.42 -10.13
CA ALA A 58 7.44 20.70 -10.99
C ALA A 58 6.39 19.96 -10.16
N ASN A 59 5.18 19.92 -10.70
CA ASN A 59 4.07 19.20 -10.11
C ASN A 59 4.28 17.68 -10.24
N ARG A 60 3.92 16.92 -9.20
CA ARG A 60 4.05 15.45 -9.16
C ARG A 60 2.85 14.83 -8.44
N PRO A 61 2.39 13.67 -8.91
CA PRO A 61 1.30 12.98 -8.22
C PRO A 61 1.79 12.34 -6.93
N THR A 62 1.29 12.85 -5.82
CA THR A 62 1.47 12.27 -4.48
C THR A 62 0.29 11.31 -4.16
N HIS A 63 0.30 10.71 -2.98
CA HIS A 63 -0.84 9.94 -2.47
C HIS A 63 -2.12 10.79 -2.24
N LEU A 64 -2.00 12.13 -2.27
CA LEU A 64 -3.14 13.06 -2.17
C LEU A 64 -3.69 13.48 -3.53
N SER A 65 -2.98 13.16 -4.62
CA SER A 65 -3.41 13.54 -5.97
C SER A 65 -4.53 12.65 -6.46
N LEU A 66 -5.48 13.23 -7.18
CA LEU A 66 -6.57 12.47 -7.78
C LEU A 66 -6.09 11.79 -9.07
N PHE A 67 -6.34 10.51 -9.16
CA PHE A 67 -6.09 9.69 -10.33
C PHE A 67 -7.41 9.31 -10.99
N THR A 68 -7.39 9.09 -12.27
CA THR A 68 -8.50 8.51 -13.04
C THR A 68 -8.22 7.02 -13.28
N SER A 69 -9.28 6.21 -13.24
CA SER A 69 -9.21 4.78 -13.52
C SER A 69 -10.06 4.44 -14.74
N PRO A 70 -9.62 3.54 -15.64
CA PRO A 70 -10.43 3.11 -16.78
C PRO A 70 -11.65 2.27 -16.38
N ALA A 71 -11.68 1.74 -15.14
CA ALA A 71 -12.79 0.98 -14.59
C ALA A 71 -12.86 1.15 -13.06
N GLN A 72 -14.03 0.89 -12.51
CA GLN A 72 -14.24 0.88 -11.05
C GLN A 72 -13.91 -0.48 -10.43
N GLU A 73 -13.95 -1.54 -11.21
CA GLU A 73 -13.69 -2.90 -10.78
C GLU A 73 -12.77 -3.61 -11.78
N PHE A 74 -11.78 -4.32 -11.22
CA PHE A 74 -10.86 -5.13 -11.98
C PHE A 74 -10.91 -6.56 -11.46
N ARG A 75 -11.01 -7.52 -12.35
CA ARG A 75 -11.05 -8.95 -12.02
C ARG A 75 -9.94 -9.68 -12.75
N LEU A 76 -9.27 -10.58 -12.02
CA LEU A 76 -8.29 -11.46 -12.63
C LEU A 76 -9.01 -12.40 -13.59
N ALA A 77 -8.64 -12.37 -14.86
CA ALA A 77 -9.18 -13.29 -15.85
C ALA A 77 -8.73 -14.73 -15.58
N THR A 78 -9.55 -15.70 -15.99
CA THR A 78 -9.22 -17.13 -15.86
C THR A 78 -7.92 -17.44 -16.62
N GLY A 79 -6.95 -18.05 -15.93
CA GLY A 79 -5.63 -18.37 -16.50
C GLY A 79 -4.63 -17.22 -16.54
N ALA A 80 -5.02 -15.99 -16.15
CA ALA A 80 -4.08 -14.89 -16.06
C ALA A 80 -3.11 -15.05 -14.89
N THR A 81 -1.86 -14.65 -15.09
CA THR A 81 -0.79 -14.74 -14.09
C THR A 81 -0.69 -13.51 -13.22
N GLU A 82 -1.29 -12.39 -13.63
CA GLU A 82 -1.31 -11.14 -12.88
C GLU A 82 -2.55 -10.29 -13.22
N LEU A 83 -2.95 -9.46 -12.28
CA LEU A 83 -3.95 -8.42 -12.45
C LEU A 83 -3.26 -7.06 -12.38
N ARG A 84 -3.40 -6.27 -13.42
CA ARG A 84 -2.88 -4.89 -13.49
C ARG A 84 -4.01 -3.89 -13.31
N VAL A 85 -3.83 -2.95 -12.38
CA VAL A 85 -4.80 -1.89 -12.07
C VAL A 85 -4.13 -0.54 -12.35
N PRO A 86 -4.30 0.03 -13.55
CA PRO A 86 -3.71 1.32 -13.92
C PRO A 86 -4.55 2.48 -13.38
N LEU A 87 -3.87 3.50 -12.90
CA LEU A 87 -4.42 4.77 -12.45
C LEU A 87 -3.63 5.88 -13.12
N THR A 88 -4.30 6.82 -13.79
CA THR A 88 -3.65 7.88 -14.57
C THR A 88 -3.82 9.25 -13.91
N TRP A 89 -2.75 9.98 -13.82
CA TRP A 89 -2.71 11.39 -13.42
C TRP A 89 -2.12 12.21 -14.56
N THR A 90 -2.70 13.39 -14.79
CA THR A 90 -2.26 14.30 -15.86
C THR A 90 -2.00 15.68 -15.28
N ASP A 91 -0.82 16.21 -15.53
CA ASP A 91 -0.48 17.60 -15.28
C ASP A 91 -0.93 18.46 -16.46
N PRO A 92 -1.59 19.61 -16.22
CA PRO A 92 -1.88 20.58 -17.27
C PRO A 92 -0.67 21.04 -18.10
N ALA A 93 0.54 20.99 -17.52
CA ALA A 93 1.78 21.29 -18.24
C ALA A 93 2.18 20.24 -19.30
N GLY A 94 1.56 19.05 -19.30
CA GLY A 94 1.79 18.02 -20.32
C GLY A 94 2.54 16.78 -19.81
N VAL A 95 2.66 16.57 -18.51
CA VAL A 95 3.18 15.31 -17.94
C VAL A 95 2.01 14.38 -17.65
N VAL A 96 2.10 13.14 -18.09
CA VAL A 96 1.15 12.07 -17.75
C VAL A 96 1.87 10.99 -16.97
N VAL A 97 1.31 10.60 -15.82
CA VAL A 97 1.85 9.54 -14.99
C VAL A 97 0.81 8.43 -14.85
N THR A 98 1.17 7.23 -15.24
CA THR A 98 0.37 6.02 -15.01
C THR A 98 0.98 5.22 -13.87
N LYS A 99 0.27 5.12 -12.77
CA LYS A 99 0.58 4.30 -11.61
C LYS A 99 -0.17 2.99 -11.72
N THR A 100 0.54 1.88 -11.78
CA THR A 100 -0.07 0.55 -11.95
C THR A 100 0.20 -0.32 -10.73
N PHE A 101 -0.86 -0.77 -10.07
CA PHE A 101 -0.77 -1.83 -9.06
C PHE A 101 -0.82 -3.20 -9.75
N ILE A 102 0.08 -4.10 -9.36
CA ILE A 102 0.19 -5.43 -9.93
C ILE A 102 0.00 -6.47 -8.84
N PHE A 103 -1.01 -7.30 -9.02
CA PHE A 103 -1.38 -8.36 -8.10
C PHE A 103 -1.18 -9.71 -8.76
N LYS A 104 -0.47 -10.62 -8.07
CA LYS A 104 -0.23 -11.99 -8.55
C LYS A 104 -0.96 -13.01 -7.68
N PRO A 105 -1.66 -13.99 -8.27
CA PRO A 105 -2.36 -15.02 -7.51
C PRO A 105 -1.43 -15.74 -6.53
N GLY A 106 -1.92 -15.98 -5.31
CA GLY A 106 -1.16 -16.69 -4.28
C GLY A 106 0.03 -15.92 -3.68
N LYS A 107 0.22 -14.64 -4.04
CA LYS A 107 1.25 -13.77 -3.47
C LYS A 107 0.60 -12.64 -2.68
N TYR A 108 1.25 -12.26 -1.56
CA TYR A 108 0.86 -11.09 -0.77
C TYR A 108 1.61 -9.83 -1.21
N ARG A 109 2.72 -9.98 -1.94
CA ARG A 109 3.47 -8.86 -2.51
C ARG A 109 2.60 -8.15 -3.55
N ILE A 110 2.60 -6.83 -3.48
CA ILE A 110 1.97 -5.93 -4.44
C ILE A 110 3.12 -5.14 -5.07
N ASP A 111 3.27 -5.25 -6.38
CA ASP A 111 4.22 -4.43 -7.11
C ASP A 111 3.53 -3.13 -7.55
N VAL A 112 4.26 -2.00 -7.55
CA VAL A 112 3.77 -0.71 -8.01
C VAL A 112 4.75 -0.18 -9.06
N GLU A 113 4.25 0.04 -10.26
CA GLU A 113 5.00 0.61 -11.38
C GLU A 113 4.51 2.03 -11.67
N TYR A 114 5.44 2.89 -12.10
CA TYR A 114 5.15 4.23 -12.59
C TYR A 114 5.70 4.40 -14.00
N ASP A 115 4.81 4.62 -14.95
CA ASP A 115 5.16 5.04 -16.31
C ASP A 115 4.96 6.55 -16.41
N VAL A 116 5.96 7.26 -16.93
CA VAL A 116 5.94 8.71 -17.04
C VAL A 116 6.11 9.13 -18.50
N GLU A 117 5.10 9.78 -19.05
CA GLU A 117 5.17 10.42 -20.35
C GLU A 117 5.33 11.93 -20.15
N ASN A 118 6.51 12.44 -20.45
CA ASN A 118 6.81 13.87 -20.39
C ASN A 118 6.69 14.50 -21.79
N ARG A 119 5.61 15.21 -22.04
CA ARG A 119 5.37 15.94 -23.30
C ARG A 119 5.83 17.40 -23.23
N THR A 120 6.54 17.78 -22.16
CA THR A 120 7.07 19.14 -22.00
C THR A 120 8.47 19.25 -22.63
N ALA A 121 8.91 20.49 -22.87
CA ALA A 121 10.25 20.74 -23.37
C ALA A 121 11.36 20.67 -22.28
N THR A 122 10.97 20.52 -21.01
CA THR A 122 11.92 20.55 -19.88
C THR A 122 12.06 19.17 -19.23
N PRO A 123 13.25 18.81 -18.72
CA PRO A 123 13.42 17.59 -17.96
C PRO A 123 12.50 17.56 -16.73
N TRP A 124 11.89 16.41 -16.50
CA TRP A 124 11.05 16.14 -15.34
C TRP A 124 11.66 15.00 -14.52
N ALA A 125 12.00 15.27 -13.27
CA ALA A 125 12.62 14.31 -12.39
C ALA A 125 11.72 13.95 -11.22
N ALA A 126 11.67 12.68 -10.86
CA ALA A 126 10.90 12.17 -9.73
C ALA A 126 11.61 10.97 -9.09
N ALA A 127 11.31 10.75 -7.82
CA ALA A 127 11.60 9.53 -7.08
C ALA A 127 10.30 8.95 -6.52
N SER A 128 10.14 7.64 -6.62
CA SER A 128 9.00 6.96 -6.00
C SER A 128 9.20 6.86 -4.49
N TYR A 129 8.10 6.92 -3.75
CA TYR A 129 8.06 6.62 -2.33
C TYR A 129 6.88 5.72 -1.99
N ALA A 130 7.04 4.96 -0.92
CA ALA A 130 5.96 4.22 -0.27
C ALA A 130 6.01 4.49 1.23
N GLN A 131 4.84 4.65 1.84
CA GLN A 131 4.71 4.84 3.27
C GLN A 131 3.51 4.11 3.82
N ILE A 132 3.60 3.68 5.07
CA ILE A 132 2.49 3.13 5.83
C ILE A 132 2.13 4.16 6.89
N LEU A 133 0.86 4.57 6.89
CA LEU A 133 0.29 5.38 7.95
C LEU A 133 -0.65 4.51 8.77
N ARG A 134 -0.34 4.36 10.06
CA ARG A 134 -1.12 3.52 10.97
C ARG A 134 -1.30 4.21 12.31
N PHE A 135 -2.52 4.15 12.84
CA PHE A 135 -2.79 4.47 14.24
C PHE A 135 -2.21 3.36 15.14
N ASP A 136 -1.46 3.75 16.16
CA ASP A 136 -0.89 2.84 17.16
C ASP A 136 -1.67 3.01 18.47
N PRO A 137 -2.65 2.14 18.74
CA PRO A 137 -3.45 2.24 19.96
C PRO A 137 -2.58 1.91 21.19
N PRO A 138 -2.82 2.58 22.32
CA PRO A 138 -2.19 2.22 23.60
C PRO A 138 -2.40 0.72 23.89
N VAL A 139 -1.34 0.05 24.31
CA VAL A 139 -1.39 -1.38 24.66
C VAL A 139 -1.52 -1.51 26.17
N GLU A 140 -2.67 -1.96 26.64
CA GLU A 140 -2.82 -2.42 28.01
C GLU A 140 -2.24 -3.84 28.12
N ARG A 141 -1.13 -3.96 28.84
CA ARG A 141 -0.50 -5.26 29.08
C ARG A 141 -1.25 -6.01 30.17
N SER A 142 -1.66 -7.24 29.86
CA SER A 142 -2.30 -8.15 30.83
C SER A 142 -1.46 -9.40 31.02
N MET A 143 -1.20 -9.78 32.26
CA MET A 143 -0.46 -11.02 32.58
C MET A 143 -1.22 -12.27 32.12
N PHE A 144 -2.52 -12.18 31.87
CA PHE A 144 -3.37 -13.30 31.44
C PHE A 144 -3.58 -13.35 29.92
N ASP A 145 -3.12 -12.33 29.16
CA ASP A 145 -3.24 -12.28 27.71
C ASP A 145 -1.85 -12.27 27.06
N VAL A 146 -1.43 -13.44 26.58
CA VAL A 146 -0.15 -13.61 25.88
C VAL A 146 -0.06 -12.73 24.64
N GLN A 147 -1.17 -12.41 24.00
CA GLN A 147 -1.20 -11.55 22.81
C GLN A 147 -0.86 -10.09 23.14
N SER A 148 -1.05 -9.66 24.41
CA SER A 148 -0.68 -8.31 24.84
C SER A 148 0.84 -8.07 24.81
N TYR A 149 1.65 -9.12 24.74
CA TYR A 149 3.12 -9.06 24.62
C TYR A 149 3.61 -9.21 23.20
N ALA A 150 2.72 -9.43 22.23
CA ALA A 150 3.11 -9.47 20.82
C ALA A 150 3.68 -8.12 20.38
N PHE A 151 4.72 -8.17 19.55
CA PHE A 151 5.28 -6.94 18.97
C PHE A 151 4.24 -6.27 18.08
N ARG A 152 3.95 -5.01 18.40
CA ARG A 152 3.13 -4.12 17.56
C ARG A 152 4.01 -2.96 17.12
N GLY A 153 4.27 -2.85 15.84
CA GLY A 153 5.13 -1.82 15.31
C GLY A 153 5.64 -2.15 13.91
N PRO A 154 6.36 -1.23 13.30
CA PRO A 154 6.95 -1.46 12.00
C PRO A 154 8.06 -2.51 12.10
N ALA A 155 8.13 -3.34 11.07
CA ALA A 155 9.23 -4.28 10.87
C ALA A 155 9.68 -4.23 9.41
N ILE A 156 10.96 -4.37 9.19
CA ILE A 156 11.54 -4.40 7.87
C ILE A 156 12.29 -5.71 7.64
N TYR A 157 12.22 -6.22 6.42
CA TYR A 157 13.02 -7.33 5.97
C TYR A 157 14.21 -6.79 5.17
N ASP A 158 15.44 -7.03 5.64
CA ASP A 158 16.67 -6.52 5.05
C ASP A 158 17.31 -7.45 4.00
N GLY A 159 16.56 -8.49 3.60
CA GLY A 159 17.04 -9.54 2.69
C GLY A 159 17.47 -10.81 3.42
N GLU A 160 17.82 -10.74 4.70
CA GLU A 160 18.23 -11.87 5.53
C GLU A 160 17.25 -12.15 6.68
N LYS A 161 16.82 -11.09 7.38
CA LYS A 161 15.99 -11.22 8.58
C LYS A 161 14.99 -10.07 8.74
N TYR A 162 13.99 -10.31 9.57
CA TYR A 162 13.06 -9.25 10.00
C TYR A 162 13.67 -8.47 11.18
N ARG A 163 13.75 -7.15 11.01
CA ARG A 163 14.14 -6.21 12.06
C ARG A 163 12.92 -5.46 12.54
N LYS A 164 12.66 -5.49 13.86
CA LYS A 164 11.64 -4.69 14.52
C LYS A 164 12.18 -3.27 14.71
N LEU A 165 11.42 -2.26 14.23
CA LEU A 165 11.83 -0.87 14.32
C LEU A 165 11.13 -0.20 15.52
N LYS A 166 11.84 0.65 16.22
CA LYS A 166 11.31 1.47 17.31
C LYS A 166 11.28 2.91 16.84
N VAL A 167 10.08 3.41 16.54
CA VAL A 167 9.90 4.77 15.96
C VAL A 167 10.25 5.92 16.93
N ASP A 168 10.47 5.61 18.21
CA ASP A 168 10.98 6.51 19.22
C ASP A 168 12.51 6.65 19.23
N LYS A 169 13.22 5.78 18.49
CA LYS A 169 14.68 5.81 18.37
C LYS A 169 15.10 6.43 17.04
N ASP A 170 16.01 7.41 17.11
CA ASP A 170 16.50 8.14 15.92
C ASP A 170 17.20 7.22 14.92
N GLU A 171 17.96 6.22 15.39
CA GLU A 171 18.64 5.23 14.54
C GLU A 171 17.67 4.40 13.68
N ASP A 172 16.45 4.14 14.17
CA ASP A 172 15.43 3.40 13.45
C ASP A 172 14.57 4.31 12.53
N ARG A 173 14.61 5.65 12.73
CA ARG A 173 13.89 6.60 11.88
C ARG A 173 14.59 6.91 10.56
N ALA A 174 15.93 6.78 10.52
CA ALA A 174 16.76 7.10 9.38
C ALA A 174 17.49 5.88 8.80
N LEU A 175 16.87 4.70 8.91
CA LEU A 175 17.45 3.46 8.43
C LEU A 175 17.64 3.49 6.90
N GLN A 176 18.88 3.27 6.45
CA GLN A 176 19.22 2.99 5.05
C GLN A 176 19.39 1.47 4.88
N ILE A 177 18.82 0.93 3.81
CA ILE A 177 18.84 -0.50 3.47
C ILE A 177 19.53 -0.68 2.15
#